data_df9dec527d533c72d756a669e29917ac
#
_entry.id   df9dec527d533c72d756a669e29917ac
#
_cell.length_a   1.000
_cell.length_b   1.000
_cell.length_c   1.000
_cell.angle_alpha   90.00
_cell.angle_beta   90.00
_cell.angle_gamma   90.00
#
_symmetry.space_group_name_H-M   'P 1'
#
loop_
_entity.id
_entity.type
_entity.pdbx_description
1 polymer ?
#
loop_
_entity_poly.entity_id
_entity_poly.type
_entity_poly.pdbx_seq_one_letter_code
_entity_poly.pdbx_strand_id
1 'polypeptide(L)'
;MSIFHGELGLQFVTHLANHYTVPDLVRLAQLAADKGFKQIWVNDNIRYRGQLVVLTAIASHVPIRLGTAIMVPYFHNPLDVADSLAALSELCEGREISIGIARGDLGQSPQHVQALKPVAMVSETVRFLRRALAGEEIPYGEYPFLQEFYRLNPNGKFCLAFKPKAAFKFYGGGNGPQSLRMCGRVMDGLISSGTY
;
A
#
# COMPACT_ATOMS: atom_id res chain seq x y z
N MET A 1 -24.01 12.90 -21.92
CA MET A 1 -23.04 11.88 -22.38
C MET A 1 -21.83 11.95 -21.46
N SER A 2 -21.57 10.95 -20.62
CA SER A 2 -20.41 10.95 -19.72
C SER A 2 -19.16 10.69 -20.55
N ILE A 3 -18.23 11.65 -20.57
CA ILE A 3 -16.94 11.54 -21.27
C ILE A 3 -15.95 10.67 -20.45
N PHE A 4 -16.31 10.32 -19.21
CA PHE A 4 -15.45 9.55 -18.31
C PHE A 4 -15.75 8.06 -18.42
N HIS A 5 -14.80 7.29 -18.91
CA HIS A 5 -14.88 5.83 -19.06
C HIS A 5 -14.17 5.05 -17.93
N GLY A 6 -13.73 5.73 -16.88
CA GLY A 6 -13.04 5.13 -15.75
C GLY A 6 -13.95 4.83 -14.56
N GLU A 7 -13.41 4.10 -13.59
CA GLU A 7 -14.06 3.89 -12.31
C GLU A 7 -13.66 4.99 -11.32
N LEU A 8 -14.60 5.40 -10.47
CA LEU A 8 -14.35 6.37 -9.42
C LEU A 8 -13.87 5.66 -8.15
N GLY A 9 -12.75 6.14 -7.61
CA GLY A 9 -12.27 5.82 -6.28
C GLY A 9 -12.31 7.05 -5.36
N LEU A 10 -12.38 6.82 -4.05
CA LEU A 10 -12.32 7.86 -3.04
C LEU A 10 -11.10 7.64 -2.16
N GLN A 11 -10.33 8.69 -1.88
CA GLN A 11 -9.18 8.62 -0.98
C GLN A 11 -9.49 9.26 0.37
N PHE A 12 -9.24 8.52 1.45
CA PHE A 12 -9.21 9.06 2.80
C PHE A 12 -7.80 9.53 3.13
N VAL A 13 -7.66 10.84 3.27
CA VAL A 13 -6.41 11.49 3.65
C VAL A 13 -6.43 11.73 5.16
N THR A 14 -5.91 10.78 5.93
CA THR A 14 -6.11 10.66 7.38
C THR A 14 -5.65 11.88 8.20
N HIS A 15 -4.64 12.63 7.73
CA HIS A 15 -4.21 13.86 8.40
C HIS A 15 -5.15 15.04 8.16
N LEU A 16 -5.80 15.12 7.00
CA LEU A 16 -6.84 16.13 6.71
C LEU A 16 -8.18 15.75 7.34
N ALA A 17 -8.45 14.44 7.39
CA ALA A 17 -9.67 13.88 7.96
C ALA A 17 -9.52 13.49 9.45
N ASN A 18 -8.62 14.15 10.19
CA ASN A 18 -8.29 13.75 11.56
C ASN A 18 -9.43 13.88 12.58
N HIS A 19 -10.46 14.66 12.28
CA HIS A 19 -11.67 14.76 13.08
C HIS A 19 -12.61 13.55 12.96
N TYR A 20 -12.45 12.70 11.92
CA TYR A 20 -13.20 11.45 11.79
C TYR A 20 -12.54 10.32 12.58
N THR A 21 -13.34 9.53 13.27
CA THR A 21 -12.91 8.29 13.90
C THR A 21 -12.85 7.14 12.88
N VAL A 22 -12.27 5.97 13.25
CA VAL A 22 -12.30 4.80 12.36
C VAL A 22 -13.74 4.36 12.02
N PRO A 23 -14.68 4.29 12.99
CA PRO A 23 -16.09 4.05 12.65
C PRO A 23 -16.70 5.08 11.69
N ASP A 24 -16.32 6.36 11.79
CA ASP A 24 -16.77 7.39 10.83
C ASP A 24 -16.25 7.10 9.42
N LEU A 25 -14.98 6.71 9.29
CA LEU A 25 -14.40 6.36 7.99
C LEU A 25 -15.08 5.12 7.38
N VAL A 26 -15.47 4.14 8.21
CA VAL A 26 -16.28 2.99 7.74
C VAL A 26 -17.64 3.46 7.22
N ARG A 27 -18.35 4.36 7.94
CA ARG A 27 -19.63 4.91 7.46
C ARG A 27 -19.48 5.70 6.16
N LEU A 28 -18.41 6.48 6.03
CA LEU A 28 -18.11 7.21 4.79
C LEU A 28 -17.77 6.26 3.64
N ALA A 29 -17.08 5.16 3.90
CA ALA A 29 -16.79 4.13 2.90
C ALA A 29 -18.08 3.45 2.42
N GLN A 30 -19.02 3.16 3.33
CA GLN A 30 -20.34 2.63 2.97
C GLN A 30 -21.11 3.64 2.10
N LEU A 31 -21.15 4.91 2.50
CA LEU A 31 -21.80 5.95 1.70
C LEU A 31 -21.17 6.06 0.31
N ALA A 32 -19.85 5.98 0.19
CA ALA A 32 -19.16 6.01 -1.09
C ALA A 32 -19.58 4.81 -1.97
N ALA A 33 -19.62 3.59 -1.40
CA ALA A 33 -20.09 2.40 -2.11
C ALA A 33 -21.52 2.57 -2.60
N ASP A 34 -22.43 3.08 -1.78
CA ASP A 34 -23.84 3.33 -2.12
C ASP A 34 -23.96 4.39 -3.24
N LYS A 35 -23.03 5.33 -3.34
CA LYS A 35 -22.93 6.34 -4.40
C LYS A 35 -22.22 5.86 -5.66
N GLY A 36 -21.81 4.59 -5.71
CA GLY A 36 -21.23 3.96 -6.89
C GLY A 36 -19.71 4.06 -7.01
N PHE A 37 -19.01 4.57 -6.00
CA PHE A 37 -17.55 4.47 -5.95
C PHE A 37 -17.12 3.01 -5.90
N LYS A 38 -16.05 2.66 -6.58
CA LYS A 38 -15.59 1.28 -6.75
C LYS A 38 -14.41 0.92 -5.87
N GLN A 39 -13.74 1.92 -5.30
CA GLN A 39 -12.54 1.73 -4.51
C GLN A 39 -12.37 2.80 -3.44
N ILE A 40 -11.92 2.38 -2.26
CA ILE A 40 -11.42 3.28 -1.20
C ILE A 40 -9.91 3.17 -1.14
N TRP A 41 -9.26 4.32 -1.16
CA TRP A 41 -7.83 4.47 -0.95
C TRP A 41 -7.57 5.12 0.40
N VAL A 42 -6.57 4.66 1.14
CA VAL A 42 -6.13 5.27 2.40
C VAL A 42 -4.66 5.63 2.30
N ASN A 43 -4.29 6.84 2.73
CA ASN A 43 -2.89 7.23 2.79
C ASN A 43 -2.22 6.70 4.05
N ASP A 44 -0.89 6.64 4.00
CA ASP A 44 -0.04 6.32 5.13
C ASP A 44 0.58 7.59 5.70
N ASN A 45 0.40 7.79 7.00
CA ASN A 45 0.92 8.97 7.66
C ASN A 45 1.12 8.68 9.16
N ILE A 46 2.37 8.75 9.62
CA ILE A 46 2.70 8.60 11.04
C ILE A 46 1.96 9.64 11.88
N ARG A 47 1.59 9.29 13.11
CA ARG A 47 0.84 10.10 14.09
C ARG A 47 -0.66 10.18 13.84
N TYR A 48 -1.14 9.65 12.72
CA TYR A 48 -2.56 9.59 12.41
C TYR A 48 -3.04 8.13 12.44
N ARG A 49 -4.25 7.88 11.99
CA ARG A 49 -4.82 6.52 11.98
C ARG A 49 -4.04 5.61 11.05
N GLY A 50 -3.59 4.49 11.59
CA GLY A 50 -2.82 3.51 10.83
C GLY A 50 -3.57 3.02 9.59
N GLN A 51 -2.91 3.09 8.45
CA GLN A 51 -3.48 2.79 7.13
C GLN A 51 -4.13 1.39 7.09
N LEU A 52 -3.42 0.35 7.50
CA LEU A 52 -3.93 -1.03 7.46
C LEU A 52 -5.06 -1.26 8.46
N VAL A 53 -5.05 -0.57 9.61
CA VAL A 53 -6.15 -0.61 10.58
C VAL A 53 -7.44 -0.07 9.99
N VAL A 54 -7.36 1.08 9.29
CA VAL A 54 -8.52 1.68 8.62
C VAL A 54 -9.03 0.77 7.50
N LEU A 55 -8.13 0.24 6.65
CA LEU A 55 -8.48 -0.67 5.57
C LEU A 55 -9.15 -1.95 6.09
N THR A 56 -8.62 -2.53 7.18
CA THR A 56 -9.21 -3.73 7.81
C THR A 56 -10.61 -3.45 8.35
N ALA A 57 -10.80 -2.31 9.02
CA ALA A 57 -12.11 -1.92 9.51
C ALA A 57 -13.13 -1.74 8.38
N ILE A 58 -12.72 -1.14 7.25
CA ILE A 58 -13.58 -1.01 6.07
C ILE A 58 -13.87 -2.38 5.47
N ALA A 59 -12.86 -3.24 5.26
CA ALA A 59 -13.02 -4.57 4.68
C ALA A 59 -14.04 -5.43 5.42
N SER A 60 -14.08 -5.30 6.77
CA SER A 60 -14.99 -6.08 7.63
C SER A 60 -16.46 -5.67 7.52
N HIS A 61 -16.76 -4.52 6.90
CA HIS A 61 -18.12 -3.97 6.89
C HIS A 61 -18.63 -3.58 5.50
N VAL A 62 -17.71 -3.27 4.56
CA VAL A 62 -18.08 -2.67 3.27
C VAL A 62 -17.49 -3.48 2.12
N PRO A 63 -18.31 -4.03 1.21
CA PRO A 63 -17.86 -4.83 0.08
C PRO A 63 -17.31 -3.95 -1.06
N ILE A 64 -16.25 -3.20 -0.81
CA ILE A 64 -15.61 -2.29 -1.77
C ILE A 64 -14.14 -2.68 -1.97
N ARG A 65 -13.57 -2.40 -3.15
CA ARG A 65 -12.13 -2.59 -3.36
C ARG A 65 -11.32 -1.63 -2.49
N LEU A 66 -10.16 -2.08 -2.04
CA LEU A 66 -9.30 -1.33 -1.13
C LEU A 66 -7.95 -1.02 -1.76
N GLY A 67 -7.35 0.07 -1.34
CA GLY A 67 -6.02 0.41 -1.77
C GLY A 67 -5.26 1.31 -0.80
N THR A 68 -3.94 1.22 -0.87
CA THR A 68 -3.04 2.16 -0.20
C THR A 68 -2.65 3.28 -1.17
N ALA A 69 -2.79 4.52 -0.79
CA ALA A 69 -2.38 5.65 -1.63
C ALA A 69 -1.77 6.78 -0.79
N ILE A 70 -0.54 6.61 -0.51
CA ILE A 70 0.42 5.52 -0.75
C ILE A 70 0.87 4.92 0.57
N MET A 71 1.39 3.69 0.57
CA MET A 71 2.17 3.13 1.68
C MET A 71 3.61 3.63 1.59
N VAL A 72 4.20 3.97 2.73
CA VAL A 72 5.58 4.45 2.82
C VAL A 72 6.46 3.34 3.40
N PRO A 73 7.30 2.68 2.60
CA PRO A 73 8.03 1.49 3.03
C PRO A 73 9.04 1.73 4.15
N TYR A 74 9.42 2.98 4.40
CA TYR A 74 10.31 3.32 5.52
C TYR A 74 9.64 3.22 6.90
N PHE A 75 8.31 3.20 6.95
CA PHE A 75 7.54 3.16 8.18
C PHE A 75 7.15 1.73 8.59
N HIS A 76 7.28 0.78 7.67
CA HIS A 76 6.74 -0.57 7.84
C HIS A 76 7.76 -1.63 7.44
N ASN A 77 8.00 -2.59 8.32
CA ASN A 77 8.78 -3.77 7.98
C ASN A 77 8.04 -4.57 6.87
N PRO A 78 8.70 -4.92 5.76
CA PRO A 78 8.03 -5.63 4.66
C PRO A 78 7.50 -7.01 5.05
N LEU A 79 8.03 -7.64 6.11
CA LEU A 79 7.52 -8.90 6.63
C LEU A 79 6.13 -8.70 7.27
N ASP A 80 6.01 -7.70 8.16
CA ASP A 80 4.75 -7.30 8.78
C ASP A 80 3.69 -6.86 7.73
N VAL A 81 4.15 -6.18 6.67
CA VAL A 81 3.26 -5.76 5.59
C VAL A 81 2.75 -6.97 4.82
N ALA A 82 3.61 -7.95 4.53
CA ALA A 82 3.23 -9.13 3.77
C ALA A 82 2.16 -9.95 4.50
N ASP A 83 2.34 -10.25 5.79
CA ASP A 83 1.37 -11.04 6.55
C ASP A 83 0.09 -10.24 6.84
N SER A 84 0.19 -8.95 7.12
CA SER A 84 -0.98 -8.08 7.31
C SER A 84 -1.83 -7.95 6.06
N LEU A 85 -1.22 -7.78 4.88
CA LEU A 85 -1.94 -7.75 3.60
C LEU A 85 -2.56 -9.11 3.25
N ALA A 86 -1.84 -10.19 3.54
CA ALA A 86 -2.35 -11.54 3.35
C ALA A 86 -3.59 -11.79 4.23
N ALA A 87 -3.54 -11.40 5.51
CA ALA A 87 -4.66 -11.50 6.44
C ALA A 87 -5.82 -10.57 6.02
N LEU A 88 -5.55 -9.33 5.62
CA LEU A 88 -6.55 -8.42 5.09
C LEU A 88 -7.30 -9.03 3.87
N SER A 89 -6.60 -9.77 3.03
CA SER A 89 -7.17 -10.40 1.85
C SER A 89 -8.30 -11.41 2.18
N GLU A 90 -8.27 -11.99 3.37
CA GLU A 90 -9.34 -12.91 3.83
C GLU A 90 -10.68 -12.22 4.04
N LEU A 91 -10.66 -10.90 4.34
CA LEU A 91 -11.84 -10.07 4.52
C LEU A 91 -12.37 -9.49 3.19
N CYS A 92 -11.58 -9.60 2.12
CA CYS A 92 -11.92 -8.98 0.85
C CYS A 92 -12.77 -9.87 -0.08
N GLU A 93 -13.10 -11.11 0.29
CA GLU A 93 -13.96 -12.02 -0.49
C GLU A 93 -13.52 -12.12 -1.97
N GLY A 94 -12.22 -12.21 -2.21
CA GLY A 94 -11.62 -12.27 -3.55
C GLY A 94 -11.51 -10.93 -4.29
N ARG A 95 -12.00 -9.83 -3.73
CA ARG A 95 -11.80 -8.49 -4.32
C ARG A 95 -10.32 -8.11 -4.32
N GLU A 96 -9.88 -7.52 -5.42
CA GLU A 96 -8.50 -7.05 -5.59
C GLU A 96 -8.11 -5.99 -4.55
N ILE A 97 -6.90 -6.08 -4.05
CA ILE A 97 -6.26 -5.05 -3.21
C ILE A 97 -5.19 -4.34 -4.02
N SER A 98 -5.30 -3.03 -4.13
CA SER A 98 -4.37 -2.18 -4.85
C SER A 98 -3.34 -1.59 -3.89
N ILE A 99 -2.05 -1.90 -4.08
CA ILE A 99 -0.97 -1.45 -3.20
C ILE A 99 -0.23 -0.31 -3.88
N GLY A 100 -0.61 0.92 -3.58
CA GLY A 100 0.15 2.11 -3.95
C GLY A 100 1.32 2.29 -2.99
N ILE A 101 2.53 2.41 -3.50
CA ILE A 101 3.75 2.49 -2.71
C ILE A 101 4.71 3.54 -3.27
N ALA A 102 5.30 4.34 -2.41
CA ALA A 102 6.28 5.36 -2.79
C ALA A 102 7.12 5.79 -1.58
N ARG A 103 8.12 6.64 -1.83
CA ARG A 103 8.97 7.19 -0.79
C ARG A 103 8.23 7.96 0.31
N GLY A 104 7.06 8.52 0.01
CA GLY A 104 6.35 9.43 0.89
C GLY A 104 6.74 10.91 0.73
N ASP A 105 6.02 11.76 1.44
CA ASP A 105 6.25 13.20 1.42
C ASP A 105 7.53 13.58 2.16
N LEU A 106 8.34 14.41 1.54
CA LEU A 106 9.57 14.94 2.12
C LEU A 106 9.33 15.90 3.29
N GLY A 107 8.16 16.52 3.38
CA GLY A 107 7.84 17.47 4.45
C GLY A 107 7.57 16.82 5.79
N GLN A 108 7.00 15.63 5.82
CA GLN A 108 6.59 14.93 7.04
C GLN A 108 7.49 13.73 7.40
N SER A 109 7.92 12.98 6.40
CA SER A 109 8.77 11.80 6.60
C SER A 109 10.12 12.07 7.25
N PRO A 110 10.85 13.18 6.95
CA PRO A 110 12.16 13.46 7.54
C PRO A 110 12.16 13.66 9.04
N GLN A 111 11.03 13.99 9.65
CA GLN A 111 10.90 14.11 11.10
C GLN A 111 11.00 12.74 11.81
N HIS A 112 10.80 11.64 11.09
CA HIS A 112 10.70 10.31 11.65
C HIS A 112 11.72 9.34 11.08
N VAL A 113 11.98 9.38 9.76
CA VAL A 113 12.87 8.45 9.07
C VAL A 113 13.65 9.16 7.97
N GLN A 114 14.94 8.89 7.89
CA GLN A 114 15.76 9.31 6.77
C GLN A 114 15.50 8.42 5.55
N ALA A 115 15.05 9.01 4.45
CA ALA A 115 14.75 8.28 3.21
C ALA A 115 16.05 7.95 2.43
N LEU A 116 16.72 6.88 2.83
CA LEU A 116 17.93 6.37 2.18
C LEU A 116 17.57 5.58 0.92
N LYS A 117 18.28 5.82 -0.20
CA LYS A 117 18.17 5.07 -1.47
C LYS A 117 16.72 4.79 -1.88
N PRO A 118 15.87 5.80 -2.10
CA PRO A 118 14.41 5.62 -2.22
C PRO A 118 13.98 4.71 -3.38
N VAL A 119 14.71 4.71 -4.49
CA VAL A 119 14.40 3.81 -5.61
C VAL A 119 14.67 2.35 -5.23
N ALA A 120 15.77 2.06 -4.52
CA ALA A 120 16.07 0.72 -4.05
C ALA A 120 15.03 0.27 -3.01
N MET A 121 14.74 1.11 -2.01
CA MET A 121 13.73 0.81 -0.98
C MET A 121 12.40 0.43 -1.61
N VAL A 122 11.85 1.26 -2.46
CA VAL A 122 10.53 1.00 -3.08
C VAL A 122 10.59 -0.22 -3.98
N SER A 123 11.61 -0.36 -4.85
CA SER A 123 11.65 -1.46 -5.80
C SER A 123 11.89 -2.82 -5.13
N GLU A 124 12.74 -2.89 -4.10
CA GLU A 124 12.96 -4.12 -3.36
C GLU A 124 11.73 -4.50 -2.53
N THR A 125 11.07 -3.53 -1.88
CA THR A 125 9.83 -3.78 -1.14
C THR A 125 8.74 -4.34 -2.05
N VAL A 126 8.53 -3.76 -3.23
CA VAL A 126 7.51 -4.27 -4.17
C VAL A 126 7.86 -5.68 -4.66
N ARG A 127 9.11 -5.93 -5.05
CA ARG A 127 9.51 -7.28 -5.47
C ARG A 127 9.35 -8.31 -4.36
N PHE A 128 9.70 -7.92 -3.13
CA PHE A 128 9.53 -8.78 -1.95
C PHE A 128 8.05 -9.09 -1.70
N LEU A 129 7.20 -8.05 -1.60
CA LEU A 129 5.77 -8.22 -1.33
C LEU A 129 5.07 -9.01 -2.44
N ARG A 130 5.41 -8.79 -3.70
CA ARG A 130 4.82 -9.51 -4.82
C ARG A 130 5.06 -11.02 -4.71
N ARG A 131 6.28 -11.43 -4.37
CA ARG A 131 6.63 -12.83 -4.18
C ARG A 131 6.05 -13.42 -2.89
N ALA A 132 6.09 -12.65 -1.80
CA ALA A 132 5.50 -13.06 -0.52
C ALA A 132 4.00 -13.35 -0.66
N LEU A 133 3.27 -12.43 -1.28
CA LEU A 133 1.82 -12.57 -1.49
C LEU A 133 1.47 -13.62 -2.56
N ALA A 134 2.42 -14.02 -3.38
CA ALA A 134 2.29 -15.21 -4.24
C ALA A 134 2.53 -16.52 -3.50
N GLY A 135 2.98 -16.48 -2.24
CA GLY A 135 3.28 -17.64 -1.41
C GLY A 135 4.65 -18.28 -1.67
N GLU A 136 5.58 -17.52 -2.24
CA GLU A 136 6.94 -17.97 -2.48
C GLU A 136 7.77 -17.96 -1.19
N GLU A 137 8.75 -18.86 -1.10
CA GLU A 137 9.84 -18.78 -0.13
C GLU A 137 10.90 -17.79 -0.62
N ILE A 138 11.26 -16.81 0.18
CA ILE A 138 12.08 -15.67 -0.20
C ILE A 138 13.33 -15.59 0.66
N PRO A 139 14.53 -15.90 0.14
CA PRO A 139 15.78 -15.64 0.83
C PRO A 139 16.02 -14.13 1.00
N TYR A 140 16.36 -13.67 2.20
CA TYR A 140 16.61 -12.25 2.43
C TYR A 140 17.85 -11.73 1.69
N GLY A 141 18.82 -12.58 1.39
CA GLY A 141 20.01 -12.24 0.60
C GLY A 141 19.72 -11.73 -0.82
N GLU A 142 18.53 -11.99 -1.37
CA GLU A 142 18.10 -11.46 -2.67
C GLU A 142 17.67 -9.97 -2.61
N TYR A 143 17.57 -9.40 -1.40
CA TYR A 143 17.10 -8.05 -1.12
C TYR A 143 18.11 -7.30 -0.24
N PRO A 144 19.31 -6.98 -0.77
CA PRO A 144 20.43 -6.49 0.05
C PRO A 144 20.13 -5.17 0.75
N PHE A 145 19.31 -4.29 0.15
CA PHE A 145 18.97 -3.04 0.79
C PHE A 145 17.95 -3.23 1.92
N LEU A 146 16.91 -4.04 1.71
CA LEU A 146 15.96 -4.37 2.79
C LEU A 146 16.66 -5.14 3.92
N GLN A 147 17.54 -6.08 3.57
CA GLN A 147 18.33 -6.83 4.54
C GLN A 147 19.16 -5.90 5.42
N GLU A 148 19.89 -4.95 4.83
CA GLU A 148 20.70 -3.97 5.55
C GLU A 148 19.82 -3.04 6.40
N PHE A 149 18.77 -2.47 5.81
CA PHE A 149 17.92 -1.47 6.44
C PHE A 149 17.15 -2.02 7.64
N TYR A 150 16.55 -3.20 7.48
CA TYR A 150 15.76 -3.84 8.53
C TYR A 150 16.56 -4.84 9.40
N ARG A 151 17.85 -4.97 9.18
CA ARG A 151 18.73 -5.91 9.92
C ARG A 151 18.26 -7.36 9.84
N LEU A 152 17.78 -7.78 8.67
CA LEU A 152 17.31 -9.14 8.47
C LEU A 152 18.50 -10.12 8.49
N ASN A 153 18.27 -11.34 9.01
CA ASN A 153 19.30 -12.38 9.01
C ASN A 153 19.69 -12.76 7.58
N PRO A 154 20.96 -12.59 7.15
CA PRO A 154 21.38 -12.86 5.78
C PRO A 154 21.14 -14.30 5.31
N ASN A 155 21.12 -15.25 6.23
CA ASN A 155 20.86 -16.66 5.97
C ASN A 155 19.39 -17.06 6.19
N GLY A 156 18.56 -16.10 6.54
CA GLY A 156 17.14 -16.31 6.77
C GLY A 156 16.31 -16.22 5.49
N LYS A 157 15.08 -16.66 5.61
CA LYS A 157 14.08 -16.63 4.55
C LYS A 157 12.70 -16.30 5.11
N PHE A 158 11.82 -15.82 4.25
CA PHE A 158 10.42 -15.54 4.56
C PHE A 158 9.52 -16.45 3.70
N CYS A 159 8.47 -16.95 4.31
CA CYS A 159 7.36 -17.58 3.61
C CYS A 159 6.11 -17.40 4.45
N LEU A 160 5.01 -16.99 3.83
CA LEU A 160 3.72 -16.95 4.52
C LEU A 160 3.29 -18.37 4.92
N ALA A 161 2.80 -18.51 6.15
CA ALA A 161 2.28 -19.78 6.65
C ALA A 161 0.85 -20.08 6.17
N PHE A 162 0.22 -19.12 5.51
CA PHE A 162 -1.14 -19.23 4.97
C PHE A 162 -1.23 -18.55 3.60
N LYS A 163 -2.24 -18.92 2.81
CA LYS A 163 -2.39 -18.43 1.44
C LYS A 163 -3.29 -17.19 1.38
N PRO A 164 -2.85 -16.08 0.79
CA PRO A 164 -3.71 -14.94 0.52
C PRO A 164 -4.93 -15.29 -0.34
N LYS A 165 -6.05 -14.60 -0.13
CA LYS A 165 -7.34 -14.87 -0.80
C LYS A 165 -7.77 -13.79 -1.79
N ALA A 166 -6.94 -12.77 -2.03
CA ALA A 166 -7.21 -11.73 -3.03
C ALA A 166 -6.07 -11.64 -4.04
N ALA A 167 -6.35 -11.04 -5.19
CA ALA A 167 -5.32 -10.58 -6.11
C ALA A 167 -4.74 -9.24 -5.62
N PHE A 168 -3.45 -9.03 -5.88
CA PHE A 168 -2.76 -7.80 -5.51
C PHE A 168 -2.21 -7.12 -6.76
N LYS A 169 -2.41 -5.80 -6.86
CA LYS A 169 -1.77 -4.95 -7.85
C LYS A 169 -0.94 -3.87 -7.19
N PHE A 170 0.20 -3.59 -7.77
CA PHE A 170 1.18 -2.64 -7.24
C PHE A 170 1.24 -1.39 -8.11
N TYR A 171 1.06 -0.24 -7.47
CA TYR A 171 1.09 1.06 -8.11
C TYR A 171 2.22 1.90 -7.49
N GLY A 172 3.04 2.51 -8.34
CA GLY A 172 4.11 3.37 -7.89
C GLY A 172 3.67 4.83 -7.82
N GLY A 173 4.09 5.55 -6.77
CA GLY A 173 3.96 7.00 -6.70
C GLY A 173 5.30 7.69 -6.98
N GLY A 174 5.27 8.79 -7.72
CA GLY A 174 6.45 9.63 -7.93
C GLY A 174 6.46 10.37 -9.26
N ASN A 175 7.10 11.55 -9.27
CA ASN A 175 7.12 12.47 -10.39
C ASN A 175 8.53 12.60 -11.04
N GLY A 176 9.57 12.09 -10.37
CA GLY A 176 10.95 12.16 -10.88
C GLY A 176 11.29 11.07 -11.90
N PRO A 177 12.20 11.35 -12.85
CA PRO A 177 12.51 10.42 -13.95
C PRO A 177 12.96 9.03 -13.47
N GLN A 178 13.72 8.95 -12.39
CA GLN A 178 14.18 7.67 -11.84
C GLN A 178 13.01 6.86 -11.24
N SER A 179 12.10 7.53 -10.50
CA SER A 179 10.91 6.89 -9.94
C SER A 179 9.98 6.39 -11.04
N LEU A 180 9.74 7.20 -12.09
CA LEU A 180 8.91 6.81 -13.22
C LEU A 180 9.49 5.60 -13.98
N ARG A 181 10.81 5.59 -14.24
CA ARG A 181 11.48 4.42 -14.84
C ARG A 181 11.38 3.17 -13.96
N MET A 182 11.53 3.31 -12.66
CA MET A 182 11.36 2.20 -11.71
C MET A 182 9.91 1.70 -11.74
N CYS A 183 8.92 2.59 -11.68
CA CYS A 183 7.52 2.20 -11.77
C CYS A 183 7.21 1.42 -13.05
N GLY A 184 7.69 1.88 -14.21
CA GLY A 184 7.51 1.18 -15.49
C GLY A 184 8.14 -0.21 -15.55
N ARG A 185 9.08 -0.53 -14.65
CA ARG A 185 9.76 -1.84 -14.61
C ARG A 185 9.15 -2.83 -13.63
N VAL A 186 8.62 -2.35 -12.50
CA VAL A 186 8.25 -3.24 -11.38
C VAL A 186 6.80 -3.08 -10.90
N MET A 187 6.06 -2.08 -11.41
CA MET A 187 4.68 -1.80 -11.01
C MET A 187 3.68 -2.19 -12.10
N ASP A 188 2.43 -2.39 -11.69
CA ASP A 188 1.31 -2.61 -12.60
C ASP A 188 0.70 -1.29 -13.11
N GLY A 189 1.00 -0.18 -12.40
CA GLY A 189 0.51 1.14 -12.76
C GLY A 189 1.17 2.26 -11.96
N LEU A 190 0.70 3.49 -12.20
CA LEU A 190 1.20 4.70 -11.57
C LEU A 190 0.06 5.44 -10.84
N ILE A 191 0.34 5.92 -9.64
CA ILE A 191 -0.49 6.90 -8.93
C ILE A 191 0.19 8.27 -9.11
N SER A 192 -0.45 9.17 -9.83
CA SER A 192 -0.02 10.55 -9.98
C SER A 192 -0.80 11.45 -9.05
N SER A 193 -0.09 12.24 -8.24
CA SER A 193 -0.68 13.26 -7.37
C SER A 193 -0.57 14.66 -7.97
N GLY A 194 0.03 14.80 -9.12
CA GLY A 194 0.31 16.07 -9.76
C GLY A 194 -0.76 16.47 -10.77
N THR A 195 -1.31 17.64 -10.58
CA THR A 195 -1.86 18.44 -11.67
C THR A 195 -0.70 19.26 -12.25
N TYR A 196 -0.22 18.89 -13.41
CA TYR A 196 0.71 19.69 -14.19
C TYR A 196 0.05 20.10 -15.49
#